data_c632667337bbf3a7d3f893c8db6bc540
#
_entry.id   c632667337bbf3a7d3f893c8db6bc540
#
_cell.length_a   1.000
_cell.length_b   1.000
_cell.length_c   1.000
_cell.angle_alpha   90.00
_cell.angle_beta   90.00
_cell.angle_gamma   90.00
#
_symmetry.space_group_name_H-M   'P 1'
#
loop_
_entity.id
_entity.type
_entity.pdbx_description
1 polymer ?
#
loop_
_entity_poly.entity_id
_entity_poly.type
_entity_poly.pdbx_seq_one_letter_code
_entity_poly.pdbx_strand_id
1 'polypeptide(L)'
;MMTSKRLITSFMVSAGLLVGGASAAAQSGTDIYAGDWPDYHGNKESQRYSPLDQINADNVNSLEIAWRFSTANYGPSPESNSTSTPLEIDGVLYATVGATRNVVALDATSGQVLWLWRPQEGARFDKAPRKGSGRGLSYYTHGDEKRIIVVTPGFFLVSLDAKTGIPDPSFGDNGSVDMFDGLRLAEGRDDIDIGSSMPPLVMNDVVVVGPAHRVSMRPPSKENVKGDVRGYSAITGEHLWTFRTIPQRGDVGYETWMNDGAEISGNAGVWAPLSGDADLGLVYLPVESATGDRYGADRPGNNLFANSLVALDIATGERKWHYQIIHHDIWDWDNPSAPIIADLPNGKKVIMQVTKQSYVYTFDRENGEPIWPIEELPVPAGDVPGE
;
A
#
# COMPACT_ATOMS: atom_id res chain seq x y z
N MET A 1 86.03 11.55 -37.10
CA MET A 1 85.56 12.24 -35.94
C MET A 1 84.06 11.98 -35.85
N MET A 2 83.65 11.02 -35.09
CA MET A 2 82.29 10.48 -35.01
C MET A 2 81.66 10.88 -33.68
N THR A 3 80.57 11.62 -33.73
CA THR A 3 79.76 12.00 -32.57
C THR A 3 78.64 10.99 -32.37
N SER A 4 78.71 10.29 -31.26
CA SER A 4 77.70 9.32 -30.81
C SER A 4 76.49 10.04 -30.22
N LYS A 5 75.29 9.81 -30.79
CA LYS A 5 73.99 10.19 -30.23
C LYS A 5 73.47 9.04 -29.37
N ARG A 6 73.27 9.31 -28.07
CA ARG A 6 72.54 8.40 -27.15
C ARG A 6 71.05 8.67 -27.25
N LEU A 7 70.29 7.65 -27.58
CA LEU A 7 68.83 7.62 -27.45
C LEU A 7 68.44 7.40 -25.99
N ILE A 8 67.61 8.27 -25.46
CA ILE A 8 66.95 8.12 -24.15
C ILE A 8 65.50 7.62 -24.44
N THR A 9 65.25 6.36 -24.08
CA THR A 9 63.90 5.80 -24.16
C THR A 9 63.15 6.10 -22.88
N SER A 10 62.13 6.96 -22.93
CA SER A 10 61.22 7.22 -21.83
C SER A 10 60.14 6.13 -21.78
N PHE A 11 60.11 5.38 -20.70
CA PHE A 11 58.98 4.54 -20.38
C PHE A 11 57.91 5.39 -19.70
N MET A 12 56.74 5.54 -20.38
CA MET A 12 55.54 6.02 -19.74
C MET A 12 54.84 4.84 -19.10
N VAL A 13 54.70 4.86 -17.79
CA VAL A 13 53.83 3.97 -17.03
C VAL A 13 52.45 4.63 -17.01
N SER A 14 51.52 4.08 -17.76
CA SER A 14 50.10 4.49 -17.67
C SER A 14 49.46 3.79 -16.49
N ALA A 15 49.19 4.53 -15.43
CA ALA A 15 48.34 4.08 -14.32
C ALA A 15 46.88 4.12 -14.79
N GLY A 16 46.33 2.97 -15.10
CA GLY A 16 44.89 2.85 -15.34
C GLY A 16 44.12 2.96 -14.03
N LEU A 17 43.36 4.03 -13.84
CA LEU A 17 42.32 4.09 -12.83
C LEU A 17 41.17 3.14 -13.24
N LEU A 18 41.04 2.03 -12.52
CA LEU A 18 39.82 1.24 -12.51
C LEU A 18 38.76 2.00 -11.73
N VAL A 19 37.91 2.74 -12.43
CA VAL A 19 36.67 3.23 -11.88
C VAL A 19 35.74 2.02 -11.80
N GLY A 20 35.58 1.46 -10.61
CA GLY A 20 34.59 0.46 -10.31
C GLY A 20 33.20 1.05 -10.49
N GLY A 21 32.58 0.76 -11.63
CA GLY A 21 31.15 1.03 -11.83
C GLY A 21 30.36 0.18 -10.86
N ALA A 22 29.69 0.81 -9.90
CA ALA A 22 28.61 0.18 -9.17
C ALA A 22 27.55 -0.21 -10.22
N SER A 23 27.38 -1.49 -10.47
CA SER A 23 26.22 -1.98 -11.22
C SER A 23 24.99 -1.65 -10.43
N ALA A 24 24.21 -0.67 -10.89
CA ALA A 24 22.83 -0.52 -10.46
C ALA A 24 22.13 -1.85 -10.83
N ALA A 25 21.57 -2.52 -9.84
CA ALA A 25 20.73 -3.68 -10.06
C ALA A 25 19.61 -3.29 -11.03
N ALA A 26 19.45 -4.04 -12.08
CA ALA A 26 18.40 -3.83 -13.05
C ALA A 26 17.04 -3.92 -12.35
N GLN A 27 16.29 -2.81 -12.35
CA GLN A 27 14.88 -2.84 -11.99
C GLN A 27 14.14 -3.61 -13.08
N SER A 28 13.50 -4.72 -12.66
CA SER A 28 12.67 -5.52 -13.57
C SER A 28 11.39 -4.74 -13.91
N GLY A 29 11.22 -4.44 -15.18
CA GLY A 29 9.95 -4.37 -15.86
C GLY A 29 8.98 -3.25 -15.51
N THR A 30 9.27 -2.08 -15.99
CA THR A 30 8.41 -1.12 -16.72
C THR A 30 9.35 -0.06 -17.26
N ASP A 31 9.15 0.42 -18.50
CA ASP A 31 9.84 1.58 -19.04
C ASP A 31 9.35 2.84 -18.30
N ILE A 32 9.76 2.98 -17.03
CA ILE A 32 9.52 4.16 -16.23
C ILE A 32 10.63 5.13 -16.57
N TYR A 33 10.29 6.31 -17.06
CA TYR A 33 11.28 7.36 -17.32
C TYR A 33 12.02 7.70 -16.03
N ALA A 34 13.33 7.86 -16.11
CA ALA A 34 14.15 8.20 -14.95
C ALA A 34 13.66 9.53 -14.36
N GLY A 35 12.92 9.47 -13.26
CA GLY A 35 12.34 10.64 -12.60
C GLY A 35 10.86 10.54 -12.30
N ASP A 36 10.13 9.64 -12.91
CA ASP A 36 8.73 9.40 -12.63
C ASP A 36 8.50 8.93 -11.18
N TRP A 37 7.29 9.16 -10.67
CA TRP A 37 6.81 8.69 -9.36
C TRP A 37 5.53 7.87 -9.53
N PRO A 38 5.64 6.62 -10.05
CA PRO A 38 4.51 5.84 -10.54
C PRO A 38 3.71 5.13 -9.44
N ASP A 39 4.24 5.03 -8.24
CA ASP A 39 3.59 4.38 -7.10
C ASP A 39 3.53 5.32 -5.89
N TYR A 40 2.64 5.04 -4.95
CA TYR A 40 2.40 5.86 -3.75
C TYR A 40 3.70 6.18 -2.96
N HIS A 41 4.64 5.26 -2.93
CA HIS A 41 5.94 5.41 -2.28
C HIS A 41 7.12 5.46 -3.27
N GLY A 42 6.86 5.84 -4.52
CA GLY A 42 7.84 5.89 -5.60
C GLY A 42 7.98 4.56 -6.32
N ASN A 43 7.92 3.47 -5.60
CA ASN A 43 7.95 2.12 -6.13
C ASN A 43 7.13 1.15 -5.24
N LYS A 44 6.94 -0.09 -5.71
CA LYS A 44 6.15 -1.12 -5.02
C LYS A 44 6.83 -1.63 -3.74
N GLU A 45 8.15 -1.48 -3.66
CA GLU A 45 8.99 -1.82 -2.50
C GLU A 45 8.89 -0.79 -1.37
N SER A 46 8.16 0.32 -1.58
CA SER A 46 7.95 1.41 -0.61
C SER A 46 9.23 2.12 -0.14
N GLN A 47 10.21 2.25 -1.01
CA GLN A 47 11.54 2.80 -0.68
C GLN A 47 11.58 4.33 -0.60
N ARG A 48 10.63 5.03 -1.26
CA ARG A 48 10.54 6.52 -1.27
C ARG A 48 11.83 7.20 -1.74
N TYR A 49 12.50 6.59 -2.69
CA TYR A 49 13.73 7.11 -3.26
C TYR A 49 13.49 7.67 -4.66
N SER A 50 14.00 8.88 -4.91
CA SER A 50 14.07 9.48 -6.24
C SER A 50 15.53 9.56 -6.68
N PRO A 51 15.89 9.14 -7.90
CA PRO A 51 17.24 9.29 -8.43
C PRO A 51 17.55 10.70 -8.93
N LEU A 52 16.58 11.62 -8.88
CA LEU A 52 16.75 13.00 -9.34
C LEU A 52 17.71 13.76 -8.45
N ASP A 53 18.63 14.53 -9.06
CA ASP A 53 19.69 15.29 -8.38
C ASP A 53 19.70 16.79 -8.71
N GLN A 54 18.72 17.26 -9.52
CA GLN A 54 18.63 18.67 -9.90
C GLN A 54 18.44 19.59 -8.69
N ILE A 55 17.74 19.12 -7.63
CA ILE A 55 17.60 19.83 -6.38
C ILE A 55 18.65 19.29 -5.40
N ASN A 56 19.52 20.16 -4.90
CA ASN A 56 20.63 19.80 -4.02
C ASN A 56 20.90 20.90 -2.99
N ALA A 57 21.93 20.75 -2.16
CA ALA A 57 22.26 21.68 -1.10
C ALA A 57 22.59 23.10 -1.59
N ASP A 58 23.08 23.24 -2.81
CA ASP A 58 23.50 24.53 -3.35
C ASP A 58 22.29 25.36 -3.87
N ASN A 59 21.20 24.72 -4.27
CA ASN A 59 20.07 25.41 -4.90
C ASN A 59 18.73 25.26 -4.18
N VAL A 60 18.62 24.42 -3.14
CA VAL A 60 17.34 24.20 -2.42
C VAL A 60 16.75 25.49 -1.84
N ASN A 61 17.59 26.44 -1.43
CA ASN A 61 17.14 27.72 -0.88
C ASN A 61 16.62 28.72 -1.95
N SER A 62 16.82 28.43 -3.24
CA SER A 62 16.35 29.25 -4.35
C SER A 62 15.07 28.72 -5.00
N LEU A 63 14.46 27.66 -4.42
CA LEU A 63 13.21 27.12 -4.92
C LEU A 63 12.08 28.09 -4.74
N GLU A 64 11.27 28.25 -5.81
CA GLU A 64 10.07 29.06 -5.83
C GLU A 64 8.84 28.19 -6.14
N ILE A 65 7.65 28.67 -5.73
CA ILE A 65 6.40 27.99 -6.06
C ILE A 65 6.08 28.23 -7.53
N ALA A 66 6.15 27.19 -8.36
CA ALA A 66 5.85 27.27 -9.78
C ALA A 66 4.35 27.52 -10.02
N TRP A 67 3.48 26.79 -9.32
CA TRP A 67 2.03 26.93 -9.43
C TRP A 67 1.32 26.38 -8.17
N ARG A 68 0.01 26.64 -8.08
CA ARG A 68 -0.86 26.15 -7.01
C ARG A 68 -2.16 25.63 -7.61
N PHE A 69 -2.60 24.46 -7.15
CA PHE A 69 -3.90 23.89 -7.48
C PHE A 69 -4.80 23.88 -6.23
N SER A 70 -5.98 24.50 -6.32
CA SER A 70 -6.93 24.57 -5.20
C SER A 70 -7.91 23.42 -5.26
N THR A 71 -8.06 22.70 -4.15
CA THR A 71 -9.04 21.60 -3.99
C THR A 71 -10.34 22.04 -3.32
N ALA A 72 -10.52 23.32 -3.00
CA ALA A 72 -11.63 23.84 -2.21
C ALA A 72 -13.02 23.60 -2.83
N ASN A 73 -13.11 23.46 -4.16
CA ASN A 73 -14.37 23.31 -4.90
C ASN A 73 -14.67 21.86 -5.33
N TYR A 74 -13.94 20.89 -4.77
CA TYR A 74 -14.07 19.48 -5.15
C TYR A 74 -14.84 18.66 -4.11
N GLY A 75 -16.05 19.13 -3.76
CA GLY A 75 -16.95 18.45 -2.83
C GLY A 75 -17.95 19.41 -2.20
N PRO A 76 -18.87 18.92 -1.36
CA PRO A 76 -19.92 19.72 -0.71
C PRO A 76 -19.35 20.70 0.32
N SER A 77 -18.14 20.46 0.79
CA SER A 77 -17.40 21.34 1.69
C SER A 77 -15.90 21.24 1.39
N PRO A 78 -15.09 22.26 1.72
CA PRO A 78 -13.65 22.16 1.62
C PRO A 78 -13.13 20.98 2.45
N GLU A 79 -12.15 20.26 1.91
CA GLU A 79 -11.45 19.22 2.65
C GLU A 79 -10.51 19.85 3.69
N SER A 80 -10.67 19.48 4.96
CA SER A 80 -9.84 20.01 6.06
C SER A 80 -8.54 19.25 6.26
N ASN A 81 -8.42 18.04 5.69
CA ASN A 81 -7.27 17.16 5.83
C ASN A 81 -7.04 16.40 4.52
N SER A 82 -6.17 16.92 3.67
CA SER A 82 -5.76 16.26 2.45
C SER A 82 -4.54 15.39 2.71
N THR A 83 -4.65 14.09 2.40
CA THR A 83 -3.57 13.10 2.59
C THR A 83 -3.13 12.47 1.28
N SER A 84 -3.65 12.96 0.14
CA SER A 84 -3.33 12.43 -1.18
C SER A 84 -1.85 12.62 -1.51
N THR A 85 -1.21 11.57 -2.00
CA THR A 85 0.11 11.62 -2.63
C THR A 85 -0.11 11.54 -4.14
N PRO A 86 0.26 12.58 -4.91
CA PRO A 86 0.18 12.54 -6.37
C PRO A 86 1.16 11.50 -6.93
N LEU A 87 0.78 10.87 -8.05
CA LEU A 87 1.71 10.16 -8.93
C LEU A 87 2.15 11.12 -10.04
N GLU A 88 3.37 10.97 -10.51
CA GLU A 88 3.87 11.69 -11.68
C GLU A 88 4.38 10.69 -12.70
N ILE A 89 3.79 10.72 -13.91
CA ILE A 89 4.14 9.83 -15.02
C ILE A 89 4.10 10.61 -16.32
N ASP A 90 5.19 10.60 -17.07
CA ASP A 90 5.28 11.27 -18.40
C ASP A 90 4.87 12.76 -18.35
N GLY A 91 5.18 13.50 -17.29
CA GLY A 91 4.84 14.92 -17.16
C GLY A 91 3.37 15.17 -16.77
N VAL A 92 2.62 14.13 -16.34
CA VAL A 92 1.24 14.25 -15.86
C VAL A 92 1.18 13.88 -14.38
N LEU A 93 0.60 14.78 -13.57
CA LEU A 93 0.29 14.51 -12.16
C LEU A 93 -1.13 13.95 -12.03
N TYR A 94 -1.24 12.76 -11.44
CA TYR A 94 -2.51 12.14 -11.09
C TYR A 94 -2.72 12.21 -9.58
N ALA A 95 -3.86 12.72 -9.15
CA ALA A 95 -4.17 12.85 -7.73
C ALA A 95 -5.64 12.63 -7.42
N THR A 96 -5.91 12.18 -6.18
CA THR A 96 -7.24 12.22 -5.60
C THR A 96 -7.43 13.52 -4.84
N VAL A 97 -8.58 14.19 -5.01
CA VAL A 97 -8.82 15.53 -4.46
C VAL A 97 -10.22 15.70 -3.91
N GLY A 98 -10.31 16.51 -2.85
CA GLY A 98 -11.57 16.97 -2.27
C GLY A 98 -12.34 15.92 -1.48
N ALA A 99 -13.42 16.37 -0.86
CA ALA A 99 -14.20 15.58 0.10
C ALA A 99 -14.84 14.32 -0.50
N THR A 100 -15.03 14.27 -1.83
CA THR A 100 -15.66 13.16 -2.55
C THR A 100 -14.67 12.26 -3.29
N ARG A 101 -13.37 12.46 -3.09
CA ARG A 101 -12.29 11.69 -3.75
C ARG A 101 -12.38 11.72 -5.27
N ASN A 102 -12.46 12.93 -5.83
CA ASN A 102 -12.37 13.09 -7.28
C ASN A 102 -10.97 12.74 -7.74
N VAL A 103 -10.84 12.29 -9.00
CA VAL A 103 -9.55 12.04 -9.62
C VAL A 103 -9.26 13.15 -10.62
N VAL A 104 -8.07 13.75 -10.52
CA VAL A 104 -7.61 14.79 -11.47
C VAL A 104 -6.31 14.35 -12.13
N ALA A 105 -6.16 14.72 -13.41
CA ALA A 105 -4.88 14.75 -14.09
C ALA A 105 -4.50 16.19 -14.37
N LEU A 106 -3.28 16.56 -14.02
CA LEU A 106 -2.73 17.90 -14.17
C LEU A 106 -1.46 17.83 -15.03
N ASP A 107 -1.25 18.81 -15.88
CA ASP A 107 0.06 19.05 -16.46
C ASP A 107 1.05 19.38 -15.34
N ALA A 108 2.10 18.60 -15.19
CA ALA A 108 3.05 18.72 -14.08
C ALA A 108 3.82 20.05 -14.11
N THR A 109 4.02 20.65 -15.29
CA THR A 109 4.77 21.90 -15.46
C THR A 109 3.95 23.12 -15.08
N SER A 110 2.66 23.13 -15.42
CA SER A 110 1.79 24.32 -15.31
C SER A 110 0.69 24.20 -14.26
N GLY A 111 0.38 22.99 -13.77
CA GLY A 111 -0.77 22.71 -12.90
C GLY A 111 -2.12 22.83 -13.61
N GLN A 112 -2.15 22.91 -14.95
CA GLN A 112 -3.38 22.96 -15.72
C GLN A 112 -4.12 21.62 -15.64
N VAL A 113 -5.44 21.67 -15.40
CA VAL A 113 -6.29 20.48 -15.41
C VAL A 113 -6.40 19.94 -16.83
N LEU A 114 -5.98 18.71 -17.03
CA LEU A 114 -6.14 17.95 -18.28
C LEU A 114 -7.49 17.28 -18.32
N TRP A 115 -7.88 16.61 -17.23
CA TRP A 115 -9.20 16.03 -17.03
C TRP A 115 -9.54 15.91 -15.55
N LEU A 116 -10.84 15.71 -15.26
CA LEU A 116 -11.41 15.50 -13.94
C LEU A 116 -12.49 14.43 -14.03
N TRP A 117 -12.38 13.41 -13.20
CA TRP A 117 -13.42 12.42 -12.97
C TRP A 117 -14.02 12.57 -11.57
N ARG A 118 -15.35 12.37 -11.45
CA ARG A 118 -16.10 12.50 -10.18
C ARG A 118 -16.91 11.25 -9.92
N PRO A 119 -16.73 10.55 -8.78
CA PRO A 119 -17.60 9.46 -8.41
C PRO A 119 -19.03 9.95 -8.17
N GLN A 120 -20.02 9.16 -8.61
CA GLN A 120 -21.44 9.44 -8.44
C GLN A 120 -22.07 8.32 -7.62
N GLU A 121 -21.92 8.38 -6.28
CA GLU A 121 -22.22 7.27 -5.39
C GLU A 121 -23.49 7.44 -4.55
N GLY A 122 -24.09 8.65 -4.56
CA GLY A 122 -25.35 8.92 -3.85
C GLY A 122 -25.32 8.49 -2.38
N ALA A 123 -26.31 7.70 -1.97
CA ALA A 123 -26.46 7.23 -0.60
C ALA A 123 -25.28 6.34 -0.10
N ARG A 124 -24.54 5.71 -1.03
CA ARG A 124 -23.31 4.97 -0.66
C ARG A 124 -22.25 5.93 -0.11
N PHE A 125 -22.03 7.06 -0.79
CA PHE A 125 -21.13 8.10 -0.29
C PHE A 125 -21.58 8.64 1.08
N ASP A 126 -22.89 8.89 1.26
CA ASP A 126 -23.40 9.46 2.52
C ASP A 126 -23.09 8.59 3.73
N LYS A 127 -23.12 7.26 3.56
CA LYS A 127 -22.85 6.27 4.61
C LYS A 127 -21.36 5.87 4.69
N ALA A 128 -20.53 6.25 3.72
CA ALA A 128 -19.15 5.81 3.63
C ALA A 128 -18.33 6.17 4.88
N PRO A 129 -17.58 5.22 5.50
CA PRO A 129 -16.78 5.48 6.68
C PRO A 129 -15.46 6.19 6.37
N ARG A 130 -14.97 6.08 5.12
CA ARG A 130 -13.67 6.59 4.68
C ARG A 130 -13.83 7.62 3.56
N LYS A 131 -14.36 8.80 3.91
CA LYS A 131 -14.51 9.95 3.00
C LYS A 131 -13.20 10.73 2.81
N GLY A 132 -13.26 11.83 2.06
CA GLY A 132 -12.13 12.69 1.75
C GLY A 132 -11.31 12.19 0.57
N SER A 133 -10.25 12.91 0.22
CA SER A 133 -9.34 12.58 -0.89
C SER A 133 -8.75 11.17 -0.79
N GLY A 134 -8.69 10.61 0.42
CA GLY A 134 -7.91 9.42 0.65
C GLY A 134 -6.42 9.70 0.46
N ARG A 135 -5.61 8.66 0.26
CA ARG A 135 -4.16 8.79 0.14
C ARG A 135 -3.64 8.71 -1.29
N GLY A 136 -4.50 8.41 -2.26
CA GLY A 136 -4.11 8.41 -3.67
C GLY A 136 -4.80 7.33 -4.49
N LEU A 137 -4.14 7.00 -5.56
CA LEU A 137 -4.58 6.09 -6.62
C LEU A 137 -3.36 5.30 -7.12
N SER A 138 -3.58 4.36 -8.05
CA SER A 138 -2.50 3.57 -8.65
C SER A 138 -2.52 3.72 -10.16
N TYR A 139 -1.35 3.59 -10.74
CA TYR A 139 -1.14 3.58 -12.17
C TYR A 139 -0.85 2.15 -12.63
N TYR A 140 -1.43 1.77 -13.76
CA TYR A 140 -1.27 0.45 -14.35
C TYR A 140 -1.14 0.51 -15.86
N THR A 141 -0.32 -0.36 -16.42
CA THR A 141 -0.12 -0.50 -17.86
C THR A 141 -0.33 -1.94 -18.32
N HIS A 142 -1.03 -2.12 -19.41
CA HIS A 142 -1.20 -3.41 -20.07
C HIS A 142 -1.12 -3.24 -21.59
N GLY A 143 -0.01 -3.67 -22.21
CA GLY A 143 0.28 -3.30 -23.59
C GLY A 143 0.35 -1.80 -23.77
N ASP A 144 -0.44 -1.26 -24.69
CA ASP A 144 -0.54 0.20 -24.94
C ASP A 144 -1.56 0.91 -24.03
N GLU A 145 -2.32 0.16 -23.24
CA GLU A 145 -3.32 0.72 -22.32
C GLU A 145 -2.66 1.27 -21.06
N LYS A 146 -3.05 2.47 -20.68
CA LYS A 146 -2.62 3.14 -19.45
C LYS A 146 -3.86 3.46 -18.63
N ARG A 147 -3.88 3.02 -17.37
CA ARG A 147 -5.07 3.10 -16.50
C ARG A 147 -4.74 3.73 -15.15
N ILE A 148 -5.69 4.46 -14.61
CA ILE A 148 -5.72 4.91 -13.23
C ILE A 148 -6.72 4.04 -12.47
N ILE A 149 -6.25 3.38 -11.41
CA ILE A 149 -7.08 2.52 -10.57
C ILE A 149 -7.25 3.18 -9.20
N VAL A 150 -8.49 3.33 -8.76
CA VAL A 150 -8.83 4.02 -7.52
C VAL A 150 -9.92 3.27 -6.76
N VAL A 151 -9.83 3.30 -5.42
CA VAL A 151 -10.93 2.89 -4.54
C VAL A 151 -11.70 4.13 -4.09
N THR A 152 -12.99 4.17 -4.36
CA THR A 152 -13.85 5.30 -4.03
C THR A 152 -14.32 5.27 -2.56
N PRO A 153 -14.86 6.38 -2.03
CA PRO A 153 -15.45 6.39 -0.68
C PRO A 153 -16.56 5.36 -0.46
N GLY A 154 -17.43 5.14 -1.48
CA GLY A 154 -18.50 4.14 -1.45
C GLY A 154 -18.02 2.70 -1.63
N PHE A 155 -16.69 2.49 -1.63
CA PHE A 155 -16.05 1.18 -1.75
C PHE A 155 -16.29 0.51 -3.10
N PHE A 156 -16.13 1.28 -4.17
CA PHE A 156 -16.00 0.75 -5.54
C PHE A 156 -14.53 0.76 -5.96
N LEU A 157 -14.12 -0.28 -6.66
CA LEU A 157 -12.86 -0.31 -7.39
C LEU A 157 -13.11 0.17 -8.82
N VAL A 158 -12.46 1.26 -9.22
CA VAL A 158 -12.71 1.91 -10.51
C VAL A 158 -11.43 1.95 -11.33
N SER A 159 -11.55 1.65 -12.63
CA SER A 159 -10.50 1.79 -13.63
C SER A 159 -10.86 2.91 -14.61
N LEU A 160 -9.95 3.89 -14.75
CA LEU A 160 -10.09 5.03 -15.68
C LEU A 160 -8.98 4.95 -16.73
N ASP A 161 -9.29 5.30 -17.96
CA ASP A 161 -8.26 5.57 -18.96
C ASP A 161 -7.39 6.76 -18.51
N ALA A 162 -6.09 6.56 -18.41
CA ALA A 162 -5.18 7.56 -17.84
C ALA A 162 -5.10 8.85 -18.66
N LYS A 163 -5.34 8.79 -19.96
CA LYS A 163 -5.30 9.94 -20.87
C LYS A 163 -6.55 10.82 -20.80
N THR A 164 -7.70 10.20 -20.55
CA THR A 164 -9.01 10.87 -20.71
C THR A 164 -9.83 10.95 -19.42
N GLY A 165 -9.51 10.11 -18.40
CA GLY A 165 -10.31 9.99 -17.18
C GLY A 165 -11.66 9.30 -17.38
N ILE A 166 -11.90 8.71 -18.54
CA ILE A 166 -13.15 7.98 -18.83
C ILE A 166 -13.06 6.58 -18.20
N PRO A 167 -14.11 6.12 -17.48
CA PRO A 167 -14.17 4.75 -17.00
C PRO A 167 -13.99 3.73 -18.12
N ASP A 168 -13.16 2.73 -17.88
CA ASP A 168 -12.87 1.67 -18.84
C ASP A 168 -14.03 0.68 -18.93
N PRO A 169 -14.77 0.60 -20.04
CA PRO A 169 -15.94 -0.23 -20.14
C PRO A 169 -15.66 -1.73 -20.08
N SER A 170 -14.39 -2.15 -20.23
CA SER A 170 -13.99 -3.56 -20.14
C SER A 170 -13.70 -4.02 -18.71
N PHE A 171 -13.67 -3.07 -17.74
CA PHE A 171 -13.37 -3.35 -16.34
C PHE A 171 -14.66 -3.39 -15.52
N GLY A 172 -14.98 -4.54 -14.92
CA GLY A 172 -16.18 -4.75 -14.11
C GLY A 172 -17.48 -4.38 -14.84
N ASP A 173 -18.36 -3.65 -14.13
CA ASP A 173 -19.55 -3.05 -14.73
C ASP A 173 -19.25 -1.62 -15.16
N ASN A 174 -18.96 -1.43 -16.45
CA ASN A 174 -18.70 -0.12 -17.08
C ASN A 174 -17.60 0.69 -16.36
N GLY A 175 -16.51 0.05 -16.00
CA GLY A 175 -15.34 0.68 -15.35
C GLY A 175 -15.32 0.56 -13.84
N SER A 176 -16.22 -0.21 -13.23
CA SER A 176 -16.40 -0.27 -11.79
C SER A 176 -16.71 -1.67 -11.28
N VAL A 177 -16.18 -2.01 -10.12
CA VAL A 177 -16.51 -3.23 -9.36
C VAL A 177 -17.09 -2.81 -8.01
N ASP A 178 -18.29 -3.30 -7.67
CA ASP A 178 -18.88 -3.12 -6.35
C ASP A 178 -18.21 -4.06 -5.34
N MET A 179 -17.37 -3.51 -4.46
CA MET A 179 -16.66 -4.31 -3.47
C MET A 179 -17.49 -4.63 -2.22
N PHE A 180 -18.78 -4.27 -2.17
CA PHE A 180 -19.69 -4.80 -1.16
C PHE A 180 -20.08 -6.25 -1.46
N ASP A 181 -20.01 -6.64 -2.71
CA ASP A 181 -20.26 -8.03 -3.11
C ASP A 181 -19.22 -8.96 -2.45
N GLY A 182 -19.70 -10.03 -1.84
CA GLY A 182 -18.86 -11.03 -1.20
C GLY A 182 -18.24 -10.63 0.16
N LEU A 183 -18.67 -9.50 0.78
CA LEU A 183 -18.27 -9.17 2.14
C LEU A 183 -18.82 -10.21 3.15
N ARG A 184 -17.97 -10.54 4.12
CA ARG A 184 -18.38 -11.37 5.26
C ARG A 184 -18.93 -10.48 6.37
N LEU A 185 -20.25 -10.45 6.48
CA LEU A 185 -20.98 -9.72 7.51
C LEU A 185 -21.29 -10.63 8.69
N ALA A 186 -21.41 -10.07 9.88
CA ALA A 186 -22.01 -10.79 11.01
C ALA A 186 -23.50 -11.09 10.73
N GLU A 187 -24.00 -12.21 11.23
CA GLU A 187 -25.38 -12.64 10.99
C GLU A 187 -26.39 -11.56 11.41
N GLY A 188 -27.33 -11.25 10.52
CA GLY A 188 -28.40 -10.27 10.77
C GLY A 188 -27.96 -8.80 10.66
N ARG A 189 -26.74 -8.51 10.23
CA ARG A 189 -26.27 -7.14 9.96
C ARG A 189 -26.44 -6.76 8.51
N ASP A 190 -26.95 -5.55 8.30
CA ASP A 190 -27.06 -4.89 7.00
C ASP A 190 -26.28 -3.54 6.95
N ASP A 191 -25.75 -3.10 8.09
CA ASP A 191 -24.93 -1.90 8.17
C ASP A 191 -23.47 -2.23 7.81
N ILE A 192 -23.05 -1.75 6.66
CA ILE A 192 -21.71 -1.99 6.14
C ILE A 192 -20.81 -0.80 6.49
N ASP A 193 -19.93 -1.00 7.48
CA ASP A 193 -18.99 0.01 7.97
C ASP A 193 -17.56 -0.32 7.50
N ILE A 194 -17.37 -0.43 6.18
CA ILE A 194 -16.10 -0.76 5.54
C ILE A 194 -15.86 0.14 4.34
N GLY A 195 -14.61 0.44 4.07
CA GLY A 195 -14.16 1.23 2.92
C GLY A 195 -12.67 1.06 2.71
N SER A 196 -12.06 1.96 1.99
CA SER A 196 -10.61 2.11 1.94
C SER A 196 -10.24 3.57 1.69
N SER A 197 -9.13 4.03 2.24
CA SER A 197 -8.54 5.33 1.91
C SER A 197 -7.16 5.19 1.29
N MET A 198 -6.67 3.96 1.13
CA MET A 198 -5.37 3.68 0.53
C MET A 198 -5.48 3.49 -0.98
N PRO A 199 -4.45 3.84 -1.75
CA PRO A 199 -4.33 3.36 -3.11
C PRO A 199 -4.24 1.83 -3.09
N PRO A 200 -4.91 1.12 -4.02
CA PRO A 200 -4.71 -0.33 -4.16
C PRO A 200 -3.27 -0.62 -4.62
N LEU A 201 -2.71 -1.75 -4.26
CA LEU A 201 -1.46 -2.20 -4.89
C LEU A 201 -1.79 -2.86 -6.23
N VAL A 202 -1.12 -2.45 -7.30
CA VAL A 202 -1.27 -3.10 -8.61
C VAL A 202 0.07 -3.67 -9.05
N MET A 203 0.13 -4.99 -9.22
CA MET A 203 1.37 -5.69 -9.59
C MET A 203 1.02 -7.04 -10.25
N ASN A 204 1.77 -7.43 -11.30
CA ASN A 204 1.58 -8.70 -12.01
C ASN A 204 0.12 -8.94 -12.45
N ASP A 205 -0.51 -7.91 -13.02
CA ASP A 205 -1.92 -7.89 -13.48
C ASP A 205 -2.97 -8.13 -12.39
N VAL A 206 -2.59 -8.00 -11.11
CA VAL A 206 -3.49 -8.11 -9.96
C VAL A 206 -3.58 -6.79 -9.21
N VAL A 207 -4.80 -6.40 -8.89
CA VAL A 207 -5.12 -5.29 -7.97
C VAL A 207 -5.41 -5.87 -6.60
N VAL A 208 -4.63 -5.50 -5.60
CA VAL A 208 -4.85 -5.93 -4.21
C VAL A 208 -5.42 -4.77 -3.40
N VAL A 209 -6.58 -5.00 -2.78
CA VAL A 209 -7.28 -4.00 -1.96
C VAL A 209 -7.27 -4.41 -0.49
N GLY A 210 -6.67 -3.56 0.35
CA GLY A 210 -6.79 -3.63 1.80
C GLY A 210 -7.96 -2.76 2.26
N PRO A 211 -8.93 -3.34 2.96
CA PRO A 211 -10.03 -2.57 3.50
C PRO A 211 -9.65 -1.87 4.80
N ALA A 212 -10.47 -0.88 5.15
CA ALA A 212 -10.37 -0.14 6.39
C ALA A 212 -11.76 0.16 6.93
N HIS A 213 -11.90 0.09 8.25
CA HIS A 213 -13.15 0.38 8.92
C HIS A 213 -13.21 1.85 9.35
N ARG A 214 -14.25 2.24 10.07
CA ARG A 214 -14.37 3.59 10.61
C ARG A 214 -13.17 3.94 11.49
N VAL A 215 -12.67 5.16 11.34
CA VAL A 215 -11.51 5.63 12.12
C VAL A 215 -11.82 5.60 13.60
N SER A 216 -10.96 4.96 14.34
CA SER A 216 -10.76 4.88 15.79
C SER A 216 -12.00 4.68 16.68
N MET A 217 -11.81 3.83 17.69
CA MET A 217 -12.54 3.77 18.98
C MET A 217 -14.07 3.65 18.94
N ARG A 218 -14.65 3.42 17.79
CA ARG A 218 -16.09 3.23 17.66
C ARG A 218 -16.45 2.15 16.68
N PRO A 219 -16.09 0.90 16.90
CA PRO A 219 -17.04 -0.08 16.42
C PRO A 219 -18.33 0.20 17.21
N PRO A 220 -19.46 0.41 16.56
CA PRO A 220 -20.73 0.59 17.26
C PRO A 220 -21.12 -0.66 18.04
N SER A 221 -20.44 -1.78 17.83
CA SER A 221 -20.60 -3.03 18.55
C SER A 221 -19.31 -3.87 18.46
N LYS A 222 -19.25 -4.95 19.25
CA LYS A 222 -18.20 -5.98 19.14
C LYS A 222 -18.23 -6.74 17.82
N GLU A 223 -19.40 -6.78 17.19
CA GLU A 223 -19.62 -7.39 15.89
C GLU A 223 -19.30 -6.38 14.80
N ASN A 224 -18.53 -6.77 13.80
CA ASN A 224 -18.19 -5.88 12.70
C ASN A 224 -17.97 -6.69 11.41
N VAL A 225 -17.86 -5.96 10.27
CA VAL A 225 -17.48 -6.55 8.98
C VAL A 225 -16.06 -7.08 9.08
N LYS A 226 -15.80 -8.24 8.47
CA LYS A 226 -14.44 -8.81 8.40
C LYS A 226 -13.57 -7.98 7.47
N GLY A 227 -12.31 -7.77 7.85
CA GLY A 227 -11.34 -6.98 7.11
C GLY A 227 -10.59 -7.74 6.01
N ASP A 228 -11.27 -8.62 5.30
CA ASP A 228 -10.63 -9.50 4.32
C ASP A 228 -9.96 -8.72 3.19
N VAL A 229 -8.73 -9.11 2.84
CA VAL A 229 -7.99 -8.56 1.71
C VAL A 229 -8.35 -9.31 0.44
N ARG A 230 -8.56 -8.58 -0.64
CA ARG A 230 -9.04 -9.17 -1.90
C ARG A 230 -8.17 -8.79 -3.08
N GLY A 231 -7.95 -9.77 -3.96
CA GLY A 231 -7.29 -9.61 -5.25
C GLY A 231 -8.28 -9.60 -6.40
N TYR A 232 -8.08 -8.68 -7.33
CA TYR A 232 -8.87 -8.53 -8.55
C TYR A 232 -7.97 -8.50 -9.77
N SER A 233 -8.47 -8.94 -10.93
CA SER A 233 -7.78 -8.74 -12.19
C SER A 233 -7.64 -7.24 -12.50
N ALA A 234 -6.44 -6.76 -12.74
CA ALA A 234 -6.21 -5.37 -13.16
C ALA A 234 -6.72 -5.12 -14.59
N ILE A 235 -6.90 -6.18 -15.38
CA ILE A 235 -7.38 -6.11 -16.75
C ILE A 235 -8.90 -6.03 -16.79
N THR A 236 -9.61 -6.94 -16.06
CA THR A 236 -11.05 -7.11 -16.18
C THR A 236 -11.86 -6.70 -14.96
N GLY A 237 -11.23 -6.48 -13.81
CA GLY A 237 -11.91 -6.26 -12.54
C GLY A 237 -12.50 -7.52 -11.92
N GLU A 238 -12.32 -8.70 -12.51
CA GLU A 238 -12.80 -9.97 -11.96
C GLU A 238 -12.17 -10.22 -10.59
N HIS A 239 -12.99 -10.64 -9.61
CA HIS A 239 -12.50 -11.08 -8.31
C HIS A 239 -11.74 -12.41 -8.45
N LEU A 240 -10.47 -12.43 -8.03
CA LEU A 240 -9.58 -13.58 -8.16
C LEU A 240 -9.51 -14.40 -6.88
N TRP A 241 -9.33 -13.74 -5.74
CA TRP A 241 -9.15 -14.40 -4.46
C TRP A 241 -9.50 -13.49 -3.27
N THR A 242 -9.75 -14.13 -2.13
CA THR A 242 -9.93 -13.47 -0.83
C THR A 242 -9.01 -14.11 0.21
N PHE A 243 -8.18 -13.31 0.86
CA PHE A 243 -7.46 -13.71 2.06
C PHE A 243 -8.26 -13.30 3.31
N ARG A 244 -8.63 -14.28 4.12
CA ARG A 244 -9.38 -14.06 5.35
C ARG A 244 -8.45 -13.69 6.49
N THR A 245 -8.46 -12.41 6.87
CA THR A 245 -7.66 -11.89 7.98
C THR A 245 -8.17 -12.37 9.33
N ILE A 246 -9.48 -12.63 9.44
CA ILE A 246 -10.09 -13.39 10.56
C ILE A 246 -10.51 -14.74 9.98
N PRO A 247 -9.85 -15.83 10.41
CA PRO A 247 -10.12 -17.17 9.89
C PRO A 247 -11.57 -17.61 10.16
N GLN A 248 -12.11 -18.43 9.30
CA GLN A 248 -13.35 -19.14 9.55
C GLN A 248 -13.05 -20.58 10.01
N ARG A 249 -14.06 -21.28 10.51
CA ARG A 249 -13.91 -22.67 10.98
C ARG A 249 -13.28 -23.56 9.90
N GLY A 250 -12.15 -24.19 10.24
CA GLY A 250 -11.34 -25.01 9.35
C GLY A 250 -10.17 -24.30 8.68
N ASP A 251 -10.11 -22.99 8.72
CA ASP A 251 -8.92 -22.24 8.27
C ASP A 251 -7.82 -22.30 9.34
N VAL A 252 -6.56 -22.14 8.91
CA VAL A 252 -5.41 -21.99 9.81
C VAL A 252 -5.59 -20.73 10.67
N GLY A 253 -5.34 -20.88 11.99
CA GLY A 253 -5.44 -19.77 12.93
C GLY A 253 -6.82 -19.62 13.58
N TYR A 254 -7.86 -20.36 13.12
CA TYR A 254 -9.19 -20.29 13.74
C TYR A 254 -9.16 -20.64 15.24
N GLU A 255 -8.34 -21.61 15.63
CA GLU A 255 -8.15 -22.06 17.02
C GLU A 255 -7.57 -20.97 17.94
N THR A 256 -7.01 -19.92 17.38
CA THR A 256 -6.48 -18.76 18.15
C THR A 256 -7.56 -17.75 18.54
N TRP A 257 -8.81 -17.97 18.10
CA TRP A 257 -10.00 -17.17 18.41
C TRP A 257 -10.94 -17.99 19.29
N MET A 258 -10.80 -17.83 20.58
CA MET A 258 -11.60 -18.61 21.53
C MET A 258 -13.02 -18.03 21.69
N ASN A 259 -13.92 -18.81 22.25
CA ASN A 259 -15.30 -18.42 22.60
C ASN A 259 -16.08 -17.79 21.44
N ASP A 260 -15.96 -18.39 20.26
CA ASP A 260 -16.57 -17.90 19.00
C ASP A 260 -16.14 -16.45 18.62
N GLY A 261 -15.00 -16.00 19.14
CA GLY A 261 -14.47 -14.68 18.84
C GLY A 261 -14.29 -14.41 17.33
N ALA A 262 -13.90 -15.42 16.55
CA ALA A 262 -13.81 -15.31 15.10
C ALA A 262 -15.15 -15.06 14.41
N GLU A 263 -16.25 -15.54 14.97
CA GLU A 263 -17.58 -15.39 14.36
C GLU A 263 -18.10 -13.95 14.53
N ILE A 264 -17.88 -13.37 15.72
CA ILE A 264 -18.42 -12.06 16.08
C ILE A 264 -17.49 -10.90 15.73
N SER A 265 -16.17 -11.05 15.95
CA SER A 265 -15.22 -9.98 15.70
C SER A 265 -15.16 -9.60 14.23
N GLY A 266 -14.80 -8.36 13.96
CA GLY A 266 -14.53 -7.84 12.63
C GLY A 266 -13.23 -7.06 12.60
N ASN A 267 -13.11 -6.15 11.62
CA ASN A 267 -11.88 -5.45 11.35
C ASN A 267 -10.73 -6.41 11.01
N ALA A 268 -9.54 -6.25 11.60
CA ALA A 268 -8.31 -6.90 11.17
C ALA A 268 -8.03 -6.66 9.68
N GLY A 269 -8.39 -5.48 9.17
CA GLY A 269 -8.17 -5.09 7.79
C GLY A 269 -6.73 -4.67 7.52
N VAL A 270 -6.53 -4.00 6.40
CA VAL A 270 -5.24 -3.44 6.02
C VAL A 270 -5.45 -2.01 5.56
N TRP A 271 -5.47 -1.07 6.51
CA TRP A 271 -5.62 0.36 6.21
C TRP A 271 -4.31 1.05 5.85
N ALA A 272 -3.18 0.43 6.16
CA ALA A 272 -1.86 0.90 5.76
C ALA A 272 -1.57 0.54 4.29
N PRO A 273 -0.64 1.24 3.62
CA PRO A 273 -0.24 0.87 2.27
C PRO A 273 0.38 -0.52 2.23
N LEU A 274 0.16 -1.19 1.11
CA LEU A 274 0.77 -2.47 0.80
C LEU A 274 2.15 -2.28 0.16
N SER A 275 2.97 -3.32 0.23
CA SER A 275 4.20 -3.43 -0.56
C SER A 275 4.22 -4.74 -1.33
N GLY A 276 4.97 -4.79 -2.42
CA GLY A 276 5.07 -5.97 -3.26
C GLY A 276 6.47 -6.19 -3.83
N ASP A 277 6.81 -7.44 -3.99
CA ASP A 277 8.01 -7.90 -4.69
C ASP A 277 7.57 -8.59 -5.99
N ALA A 278 7.76 -7.92 -7.12
CA ALA A 278 7.30 -8.39 -8.42
C ALA A 278 8.06 -9.64 -8.87
N ASP A 279 9.34 -9.76 -8.52
CA ASP A 279 10.18 -10.89 -8.89
C ASP A 279 9.81 -12.16 -8.13
N LEU A 280 9.47 -12.02 -6.85
CA LEU A 280 8.99 -13.13 -6.02
C LEU A 280 7.50 -13.40 -6.21
N GLY A 281 6.76 -12.45 -6.80
CA GLY A 281 5.30 -12.52 -6.90
C GLY A 281 4.62 -12.44 -5.54
N LEU A 282 5.21 -11.73 -4.57
CA LEU A 282 4.70 -11.62 -3.21
C LEU A 282 4.11 -10.23 -2.95
N VAL A 283 2.94 -10.20 -2.30
CA VAL A 283 2.37 -9.01 -1.68
C VAL A 283 2.42 -9.12 -0.16
N TYR A 284 2.75 -8.03 0.51
CA TYR A 284 2.92 -8.00 1.97
C TYR A 284 1.86 -7.12 2.61
N LEU A 285 1.15 -7.69 3.57
CA LEU A 285 -0.01 -7.12 4.23
C LEU A 285 0.34 -6.74 5.68
N PRO A 286 0.40 -5.45 6.03
CA PRO A 286 0.49 -5.00 7.41
C PRO A 286 -0.90 -4.98 8.06
N VAL A 287 -1.34 -6.14 8.57
CA VAL A 287 -2.68 -6.32 9.13
C VAL A 287 -2.82 -5.56 10.45
N GLU A 288 -3.96 -4.87 10.60
CA GLU A 288 -4.32 -4.09 11.78
C GLU A 288 -4.95 -4.92 12.89
N SER A 289 -5.28 -4.27 14.01
CA SER A 289 -5.98 -4.86 15.14
C SER A 289 -7.39 -5.31 14.76
N ALA A 290 -7.91 -6.31 15.49
CA ALA A 290 -9.32 -6.71 15.39
C ALA A 290 -10.22 -5.78 16.21
N THR A 291 -11.51 -5.78 15.95
CA THR A 291 -12.53 -5.16 16.80
C THR A 291 -12.53 -5.84 18.18
N GLY A 292 -12.47 -5.20 19.29
CA GLY A 292 -12.34 -3.86 19.72
C GLY A 292 -10.91 -3.58 20.14
N ASP A 293 -10.47 -2.43 19.75
CA ASP A 293 -9.07 -2.01 19.84
C ASP A 293 -8.56 -1.90 21.28
N ARG A 294 -9.46 -1.75 22.26
CA ARG A 294 -9.11 -1.48 23.66
C ARG A 294 -9.84 -2.37 24.67
N TYR A 295 -10.49 -3.43 24.19
CA TYR A 295 -11.14 -4.45 25.01
C TYR A 295 -11.20 -5.77 24.24
N GLY A 296 -10.48 -6.77 24.73
CA GLY A 296 -10.29 -8.06 24.05
C GLY A 296 -11.16 -9.20 24.58
N ALA A 297 -11.92 -9.02 25.68
CA ALA A 297 -12.68 -10.10 26.31
C ALA A 297 -13.69 -10.80 25.39
N ASP A 298 -14.17 -10.11 24.34
CA ASP A 298 -15.07 -10.72 23.34
C ASP A 298 -14.33 -11.60 22.31
N ARG A 299 -13.00 -11.58 22.30
CA ARG A 299 -12.15 -12.36 21.38
C ARG A 299 -10.92 -12.96 22.07
N PRO A 300 -11.08 -13.76 23.12
CA PRO A 300 -9.94 -14.36 23.82
C PRO A 300 -9.05 -15.16 22.89
N GLY A 301 -7.78 -15.34 23.26
CA GLY A 301 -6.77 -16.02 22.47
C GLY A 301 -5.90 -15.05 21.65
N ASN A 302 -4.97 -15.57 20.85
CA ASN A 302 -3.97 -14.78 20.14
C ASN A 302 -4.50 -13.98 18.94
N ASN A 303 -5.68 -14.31 18.43
CA ASN A 303 -6.40 -13.61 17.35
C ASN A 303 -5.62 -13.52 16.02
N LEU A 304 -5.04 -14.60 15.54
CA LEU A 304 -4.35 -14.63 14.24
C LEU A 304 -5.39 -14.40 13.11
N PHE A 305 -5.16 -13.53 12.13
CA PHE A 305 -3.97 -12.80 11.68
C PHE A 305 -3.98 -11.32 12.08
N ALA A 306 -4.75 -10.89 13.07
CA ALA A 306 -4.65 -9.52 13.56
C ALA A 306 -3.20 -9.19 13.95
N ASN A 307 -2.80 -7.92 13.78
CA ASN A 307 -1.47 -7.38 14.14
C ASN A 307 -0.30 -8.18 13.54
N SER A 308 -0.47 -8.70 12.33
CA SER A 308 0.52 -9.54 11.67
C SER A 308 1.09 -8.88 10.42
N LEU A 309 2.33 -9.20 10.10
CA LEU A 309 2.84 -9.07 8.74
C LEU A 309 2.59 -10.39 8.00
N VAL A 310 1.86 -10.33 6.90
CA VAL A 310 1.47 -11.52 6.11
C VAL A 310 1.98 -11.39 4.69
N ALA A 311 2.64 -12.42 4.17
CA ALA A 311 3.04 -12.49 2.77
C ALA A 311 2.15 -13.46 2.01
N LEU A 312 1.56 -12.98 0.91
CA LEU A 312 0.73 -13.78 0.01
C LEU A 312 1.37 -13.88 -1.37
N ASP A 313 1.15 -14.99 -2.03
CA ASP A 313 1.29 -15.10 -3.46
C ASP A 313 0.25 -14.18 -4.12
N ILE A 314 0.69 -13.21 -4.91
CA ILE A 314 -0.22 -12.19 -5.45
C ILE A 314 -1.21 -12.76 -6.46
N ALA A 315 -0.83 -13.81 -7.19
CA ALA A 315 -1.70 -14.39 -8.21
C ALA A 315 -2.84 -15.23 -7.62
N THR A 316 -2.59 -15.86 -6.45
CA THR A 316 -3.52 -16.84 -5.88
C THR A 316 -4.12 -16.45 -4.54
N GLY A 317 -3.54 -15.46 -3.85
CA GLY A 317 -3.90 -15.10 -2.47
C GLY A 317 -3.44 -16.14 -1.43
N GLU A 318 -2.66 -17.16 -1.85
CA GLU A 318 -2.15 -18.17 -0.93
C GLU A 318 -1.12 -17.57 0.02
N ARG A 319 -1.29 -17.81 1.34
CA ARG A 319 -0.32 -17.35 2.33
C ARG A 319 0.97 -18.15 2.25
N LYS A 320 2.09 -17.47 1.98
CA LYS A 320 3.42 -18.06 1.98
C LYS A 320 4.01 -18.09 3.38
N TRP A 321 3.93 -16.98 4.11
CA TRP A 321 4.35 -16.89 5.49
C TRP A 321 3.61 -15.76 6.22
N HIS A 322 3.74 -15.72 7.54
CA HIS A 322 3.30 -14.61 8.37
C HIS A 322 4.13 -14.54 9.65
N TYR A 323 4.12 -13.38 10.25
CA TYR A 323 4.62 -13.17 11.61
C TYR A 323 3.63 -12.30 12.38
N GLN A 324 3.09 -12.83 13.48
CA GLN A 324 2.21 -12.05 14.36
C GLN A 324 3.08 -11.21 15.30
N ILE A 325 2.96 -9.89 15.21
CA ILE A 325 3.79 -8.93 15.95
C ILE A 325 3.24 -8.72 17.37
N ILE A 326 1.91 -8.69 17.50
CA ILE A 326 1.20 -8.57 18.78
C ILE A 326 0.17 -9.67 18.88
N HIS A 327 0.21 -10.41 19.99
CA HIS A 327 -0.81 -11.35 20.36
C HIS A 327 -1.87 -10.67 21.21
N HIS A 328 -3.17 -10.86 20.89
CA HIS A 328 -4.28 -10.33 21.66
C HIS A 328 -4.17 -8.82 21.93
N ASP A 329 -4.08 -8.02 20.87
CA ASP A 329 -3.89 -6.57 20.99
C ASP A 329 -5.14 -5.88 21.62
N ILE A 330 -4.88 -5.08 22.66
CA ILE A 330 -5.86 -4.22 23.33
C ILE A 330 -5.39 -2.76 23.43
N TRP A 331 -4.38 -2.39 22.63
CA TRP A 331 -3.75 -1.07 22.66
C TRP A 331 -3.83 -0.33 21.32
N ASP A 332 -4.55 -0.89 20.33
CA ASP A 332 -4.63 -0.32 18.98
C ASP A 332 -3.23 -0.23 18.34
N TRP A 333 -2.45 -1.28 18.45
CA TRP A 333 -1.10 -1.34 17.91
C TRP A 333 -1.06 -1.91 16.49
N ASP A 334 -1.89 -1.32 15.63
CA ASP A 334 -1.87 -1.63 14.20
C ASP A 334 -0.46 -1.53 13.61
N ASN A 335 -0.25 -2.23 12.51
CA ASN A 335 0.88 -2.02 11.63
C ASN A 335 0.60 -0.82 10.69
N PRO A 336 1.09 0.41 11.01
CA PRO A 336 0.55 1.64 10.43
C PRO A 336 1.19 2.06 9.12
N SER A 337 2.21 1.33 8.66
CA SER A 337 3.02 1.69 7.50
C SER A 337 3.20 0.54 6.52
N ALA A 338 3.44 0.88 5.26
CA ALA A 338 3.90 -0.10 4.30
C ALA A 338 5.20 -0.76 4.78
N PRO A 339 5.34 -2.07 4.68
CA PRO A 339 6.63 -2.73 4.85
C PRO A 339 7.62 -2.23 3.80
N ILE A 340 8.86 -2.00 4.17
CA ILE A 340 9.91 -1.55 3.26
C ILE A 340 10.72 -2.76 2.79
N ILE A 341 10.81 -2.96 1.49
CA ILE A 341 11.59 -4.03 0.88
C ILE A 341 12.97 -3.50 0.47
N ALA A 342 14.02 -4.24 0.81
CA ALA A 342 15.38 -3.86 0.46
C ALA A 342 16.29 -5.08 0.25
N ASP A 343 17.33 -4.87 -0.55
CA ASP A 343 18.45 -5.78 -0.65
C ASP A 343 19.63 -5.18 0.13
N LEU A 344 20.12 -5.91 1.12
CA LEU A 344 21.25 -5.47 1.93
C LEU A 344 22.57 -5.65 1.16
N PRO A 345 23.63 -4.88 1.49
CA PRO A 345 24.93 -4.98 0.81
C PRO A 345 25.56 -6.38 0.84
N ASN A 346 25.17 -7.21 1.78
CA ASN A 346 25.62 -8.60 1.91
C ASN A 346 24.77 -9.59 1.09
N GLY A 347 23.85 -9.10 0.24
CA GLY A 347 22.97 -9.89 -0.62
C GLY A 347 21.74 -10.48 0.08
N LYS A 348 21.51 -10.19 1.38
CA LYS A 348 20.26 -10.59 2.05
C LYS A 348 19.10 -9.77 1.55
N LYS A 349 18.03 -10.46 1.19
CA LYS A 349 16.74 -9.89 0.79
C LYS A 349 15.87 -9.72 2.03
N VAL A 350 15.54 -8.47 2.39
CA VAL A 350 14.82 -8.19 3.63
C VAL A 350 13.55 -7.42 3.41
N ILE A 351 12.63 -7.56 4.37
CA ILE A 351 11.46 -6.72 4.55
C ILE A 351 11.45 -6.16 5.97
N MET A 352 11.16 -4.89 6.09
CA MET A 352 11.17 -4.15 7.34
C MET A 352 9.80 -3.58 7.65
N GLN A 353 9.20 -3.97 8.79
CA GLN A 353 7.94 -3.43 9.28
C GLN A 353 8.19 -2.45 10.42
N VAL A 354 7.85 -1.19 10.19
CA VAL A 354 7.81 -0.15 11.23
C VAL A 354 6.47 -0.22 11.97
N THR A 355 6.49 -0.18 13.29
CA THR A 355 5.30 -0.39 14.12
C THR A 355 4.99 0.78 15.04
N LYS A 356 3.76 0.84 15.57
CA LYS A 356 3.35 1.82 16.59
C LYS A 356 4.13 1.70 17.90
N GLN A 357 4.74 0.54 18.18
CA GLN A 357 5.60 0.29 19.34
C GLN A 357 6.96 0.97 19.22
N SER A 358 7.25 1.69 18.12
CA SER A 358 8.55 2.30 17.80
C SER A 358 9.66 1.29 17.53
N TYR A 359 9.31 0.06 17.16
CA TYR A 359 10.24 -0.95 16.67
C TYR A 359 10.23 -1.07 15.17
N VAL A 360 11.35 -1.55 14.62
CA VAL A 360 11.48 -1.99 13.24
C VAL A 360 11.77 -3.48 13.24
N TYR A 361 10.80 -4.28 12.87
CA TYR A 361 10.98 -5.72 12.71
C TYR A 361 11.50 -6.00 11.32
N THR A 362 12.54 -6.81 11.21
CA THR A 362 13.17 -7.14 9.94
C THR A 362 13.20 -8.65 9.73
N PHE A 363 12.68 -9.07 8.58
CA PHE A 363 12.56 -10.47 8.22
C PHE A 363 13.23 -10.74 6.88
N ASP A 364 13.62 -11.97 6.64
CA ASP A 364 13.84 -12.48 5.31
C ASP A 364 12.52 -12.40 4.53
N ARG A 365 12.51 -11.73 3.38
CA ARG A 365 11.28 -11.44 2.67
C ARG A 365 10.67 -12.64 1.95
N GLU A 366 11.46 -13.71 1.72
CA GLU A 366 10.99 -14.92 1.04
C GLU A 366 10.27 -15.87 1.99
N ASN A 367 10.71 -15.96 3.24
CA ASN A 367 10.24 -16.98 4.18
C ASN A 367 9.74 -16.45 5.53
N GLY A 368 9.96 -15.16 5.83
CA GLY A 368 9.50 -14.53 7.07
C GLY A 368 10.37 -14.81 8.29
N GLU A 369 11.56 -15.40 8.13
CA GLU A 369 12.47 -15.62 9.25
C GLU A 369 13.02 -14.28 9.77
N PRO A 370 12.96 -14.01 11.09
CA PRO A 370 13.54 -12.80 11.67
C PRO A 370 15.06 -12.71 11.39
N ILE A 371 15.53 -11.55 10.94
CA ILE A 371 16.96 -11.31 10.71
C ILE A 371 17.72 -11.17 12.04
N TRP A 372 17.05 -10.63 13.05
CA TRP A 372 17.53 -10.56 14.44
C TRP A 372 16.54 -11.26 15.35
N PRO A 373 16.99 -11.85 16.46
CA PRO A 373 16.08 -12.45 17.43
C PRO A 373 15.01 -11.46 17.90
N ILE A 374 13.77 -11.92 17.93
CA ILE A 374 12.63 -11.19 18.48
C ILE A 374 12.27 -11.91 19.78
N GLU A 375 12.42 -11.22 20.90
CA GLU A 375 12.10 -11.76 22.22
C GLU A 375 10.75 -11.21 22.68
N GLU A 376 9.85 -12.11 23.03
CA GLU A 376 8.60 -11.74 23.69
C GLU A 376 8.83 -11.56 25.18
N LEU A 377 8.49 -10.38 25.68
CA LEU A 377 8.63 -10.05 27.10
C LEU A 377 7.27 -10.21 27.81
N PRO A 378 7.24 -10.74 29.03
CA PRO A 378 6.01 -10.80 29.81
C PRO A 378 5.51 -9.39 30.13
N VAL A 379 4.22 -9.18 29.95
CA VAL A 379 3.52 -7.95 30.31
C VAL A 379 2.69 -8.18 31.60
N PRO A 380 2.41 -7.12 32.38
CA PRO A 380 1.49 -7.24 33.51
C PRO A 380 0.13 -7.75 33.05
N ALA A 381 -0.47 -8.65 33.82
CA ALA A 381 -1.83 -9.10 33.56
C ALA A 381 -2.81 -7.92 33.72
N GLY A 382 -3.84 -7.91 32.88
CA GLY A 382 -4.95 -6.94 33.01
C GLY A 382 -5.79 -7.22 34.28
N ASP A 383 -6.43 -6.18 34.78
CA ASP A 383 -7.39 -6.25 35.90
C ASP A 383 -8.83 -5.95 35.44
N VAL A 384 -9.02 -5.80 34.15
CA VAL A 384 -10.34 -5.57 33.53
C VAL A 384 -11.09 -6.89 33.44
N PRO A 385 -12.33 -7.00 33.93
CA PRO A 385 -13.09 -8.24 33.87
C PRO A 385 -13.23 -8.79 32.46
N GLY A 386 -12.80 -10.03 32.27
CA GLY A 386 -12.85 -10.75 30.99
C GLY A 386 -11.59 -10.64 30.12
N GLU A 387 -10.68 -9.77 30.49
CA GLU A 387 -9.37 -9.62 29.84
C GLU A 387 -8.37 -10.68 30.35
#